data_db0ef27f1fccdd637e763e8ccf62c765
#
_entry.id   db0ef27f1fccdd637e763e8ccf62c765
#
_cell.length_a   1.000
_cell.length_b   1.000
_cell.length_c   1.000
_cell.angle_alpha   90.00
_cell.angle_beta   90.00
_cell.angle_gamma   90.00
#
_symmetry.space_group_name_H-M   'P 1'
#
loop_
_entity.id
_entity.type
_entity.pdbx_description
1 polymer ?
#
loop_
_entity_poly.entity_id
_entity_poly.type
_entity_poly.pdbx_seq_one_letter_code
_entity_poly.pdbx_strand_id
1 'polypeptide(L)'
;TFEIEWNGQLMGHIEKRFALFRPQYDVDFMGWRAEGDFMGWDYDVYEACSAVVHVHKKLLSWGDTYVIEYDNPSNEIPALLLVLAIDAANCSQNNG
;
A
#
# COMPACT_ATOMS: atom_id res chain seq x y z
N THR A 1 -2.40 -13.98 0.56
CA THR A 1 -1.45 -13.26 1.44
C THR A 1 -0.17 -12.93 0.67
N PHE A 2 0.28 -11.70 0.79
CA PHE A 2 1.54 -11.25 0.20
C PHE A 2 2.52 -10.89 1.29
N GLU A 3 3.76 -11.32 1.13
CA GLU A 3 4.81 -11.02 2.08
C GLU A 3 5.65 -9.85 1.61
N ILE A 4 6.05 -9.02 2.55
CA ILE A 4 6.93 -7.87 2.27
C ILE A 4 8.32 -8.22 2.79
N GLU A 5 9.30 -8.29 1.88
CA GLU A 5 10.66 -8.66 2.23
C GLU A 5 11.64 -7.56 1.81
N TRP A 6 12.68 -7.40 2.59
CA TRP A 6 13.75 -6.46 2.32
C TRP A 6 15.06 -7.07 2.77
N ASN A 7 16.01 -7.17 1.86
CA ASN A 7 17.33 -7.77 2.13
C ASN A 7 17.23 -9.21 2.69
N GLY A 8 16.25 -9.97 2.18
CA GLY A 8 16.07 -11.35 2.61
C GLY A 8 15.36 -11.51 3.94
N GLN A 9 14.92 -10.43 4.55
CA GLN A 9 14.24 -10.45 5.83
C GLN A 9 12.75 -10.14 5.63
N LEU A 10 11.90 -10.96 6.27
CA LEU A 10 10.46 -10.72 6.23
C LEU A 10 10.14 -9.51 7.09
N MET A 11 9.54 -8.49 6.48
CA MET A 11 9.17 -7.24 7.14
C MET A 11 7.72 -7.22 7.56
N GLY A 12 6.87 -7.95 6.87
CA GLY A 12 5.45 -7.98 7.16
C GLY A 12 4.68 -8.66 6.05
N HIS A 13 3.38 -8.57 6.09
CA HIS A 13 2.55 -9.16 5.05
C HIS A 13 1.24 -8.39 4.88
N ILE A 14 0.60 -8.60 3.74
CA ILE A 14 -0.66 -8.01 3.39
C ILE A 14 -1.64 -9.14 3.09
N GLU A 15 -2.82 -9.07 3.67
CA GLU A 15 -3.86 -10.03 3.45
C GLU A 15 -5.09 -9.31 2.89
N LYS A 16 -5.57 -9.78 1.75
CA LYS A 16 -6.74 -9.22 1.13
C LYS A 16 -7.99 -9.83 1.71
N ARG A 17 -8.99 -9.00 1.98
CA ARG A 17 -10.30 -9.49 2.37
C ARG A 17 -11.38 -8.57 1.84
N PHE A 18 -12.59 -9.07 1.79
CA PHE A 18 -13.74 -8.29 1.36
C PHE A 18 -14.52 -7.81 2.58
N ALA A 19 -14.80 -6.52 2.60
CA ALA A 19 -15.69 -5.93 3.59
C ALA A 19 -16.80 -5.23 2.83
N LEU A 20 -18.03 -5.68 3.05
CA LEU A 20 -19.18 -5.22 2.30
C LEU A 20 -18.98 -5.53 0.81
N PHE A 21 -18.83 -4.57 -0.06
CA PHE A 21 -18.65 -4.79 -1.49
C PHE A 21 -17.29 -4.31 -1.98
N ARG A 22 -16.35 -4.11 -1.05
CA ARG A 22 -15.04 -3.56 -1.38
C ARG A 22 -13.93 -4.48 -0.92
N PRO A 23 -12.87 -4.64 -1.72
CA PRO A 23 -11.67 -5.29 -1.22
C PRO A 23 -10.98 -4.39 -0.20
N GLN A 24 -10.49 -5.02 0.85
CA GLN A 24 -9.66 -4.34 1.85
C GLN A 24 -8.38 -5.13 2.02
N TYR A 25 -7.34 -4.45 2.44
CA TYR A 25 -6.08 -5.11 2.75
C TYR A 25 -5.78 -4.94 4.23
N ASP A 26 -5.55 -6.06 4.90
CA ASP A 26 -5.01 -6.06 6.24
C ASP A 26 -3.50 -6.04 6.10
N VAL A 27 -2.87 -5.03 6.67
CA VAL A 27 -1.44 -4.82 6.56
C VAL A 27 -0.79 -5.09 7.91
N ASP A 28 0.15 -6.01 7.94
CA ASP A 28 0.98 -6.29 9.10
C ASP A 28 2.41 -5.92 8.73
N PHE A 29 2.71 -4.64 8.85
CA PHE A 29 3.98 -4.09 8.42
C PHE A 29 4.26 -2.80 9.18
N MET A 30 5.33 -2.77 9.97
CA MET A 30 5.77 -1.57 10.70
C MET A 30 4.73 -1.02 11.67
N GLY A 31 3.74 -1.82 12.07
CA GLY A 31 2.64 -1.31 12.89
C GLY A 31 1.71 -0.39 12.13
N TRP A 32 1.76 -0.42 10.81
CA TRP A 32 0.96 0.45 9.97
C TRP A 32 -0.38 -0.18 9.61
N ARG A 33 -1.34 0.68 9.31
CA ARG A 33 -2.66 0.29 8.81
C ARG A 33 -2.95 1.12 7.57
N ALA A 34 -3.34 0.47 6.48
CA ALA A 34 -3.69 1.16 5.25
C ALA A 34 -5.20 1.17 5.05
N GLU A 35 -5.76 2.33 4.73
CA GLU A 35 -7.19 2.50 4.53
C GLU A 35 -7.46 3.39 3.34
N GLY A 36 -8.46 3.05 2.54
CA GLY A 36 -8.87 3.85 1.40
C GLY A 36 -9.25 3.02 0.20
N ASP A 37 -9.21 3.64 -0.96
CA ASP A 37 -9.53 2.99 -2.22
C ASP A 37 -8.26 2.46 -2.86
N PHE A 38 -7.97 1.18 -2.60
CA PHE A 38 -6.75 0.56 -3.11
C PHE A 38 -6.80 0.32 -4.62
N MET A 39 -7.98 0.01 -5.14
CA MET A 39 -8.12 -0.23 -6.58
C MET A 39 -8.03 1.07 -7.37
N GLY A 40 -8.47 2.17 -6.78
CA GLY A 40 -8.38 3.49 -7.38
C GLY A 40 -7.08 4.22 -7.06
N TRP A 41 -6.19 3.60 -6.29
CA TRP A 41 -4.91 4.19 -5.90
C TRP A 41 -5.08 5.54 -5.20
N ASP A 42 -5.90 5.54 -4.15
CA ASP A 42 -6.09 6.71 -3.31
C ASP A 42 -6.31 6.22 -1.88
N TYR A 43 -5.22 6.08 -1.14
CA TYR A 43 -5.29 5.55 0.21
C TYR A 43 -4.27 6.21 1.13
N ASP A 44 -4.55 6.10 2.42
CA ASP A 44 -3.69 6.62 3.47
C ASP A 44 -3.15 5.49 4.33
N VAL A 45 -1.97 5.70 4.86
CA VAL A 45 -1.33 4.76 5.79
C VAL A 45 -1.22 5.46 7.14
N TYR A 46 -1.62 4.73 8.18
CA TYR A 46 -1.65 5.24 9.55
C TYR A 46 -0.71 4.45 10.44
N GLU A 47 -0.04 5.17 11.31
CA GLU A 47 0.67 4.60 12.43
C GLU A 47 -0.06 5.08 13.68
N ALA A 48 -0.73 4.14 14.39
CA ALA A 48 -1.68 4.48 15.45
C ALA A 48 -2.79 5.38 14.88
N CYS A 49 -2.92 6.61 15.35
CA CYS A 49 -3.95 7.54 14.89
C CYS A 49 -3.42 8.59 13.93
N SER A 50 -2.15 8.51 13.55
CA SER A 50 -1.51 9.52 12.72
C SER A 50 -1.32 9.02 11.29
N ALA A 51 -1.76 9.80 10.31
CA ALA A 51 -1.48 9.52 8.90
C ALA A 51 0.00 9.79 8.65
N VAL A 52 0.72 8.78 8.16
CA VAL A 52 2.16 8.89 7.93
C VAL A 52 2.51 8.87 6.45
N VAL A 53 1.65 8.28 5.61
CA VAL A 53 1.86 8.19 4.17
C VAL A 53 0.54 8.39 3.47
N HIS A 54 0.55 9.10 2.35
CA HIS A 54 -0.59 9.21 1.45
C HIS A 54 -0.15 8.78 0.05
N VAL A 55 -0.91 7.90 -0.55
CA VAL A 55 -0.63 7.38 -1.90
C VAL A 55 -1.79 7.74 -2.82
N HIS A 56 -1.48 8.34 -3.96
CA HIS A 56 -2.50 8.62 -4.94
C HIS A 56 -1.93 8.50 -6.36
N LYS A 57 -2.83 8.31 -7.30
CA LYS A 57 -2.47 8.16 -8.70
C LYS A 57 -2.71 9.49 -9.42
N LYS A 58 -1.76 9.90 -10.22
CA LYS A 58 -1.85 11.11 -11.02
C LYS A 58 -1.84 10.73 -12.49
N LEU A 59 -2.88 11.15 -13.20
CA LEU A 59 -2.98 10.89 -14.64
C LEU A 59 -2.21 11.95 -15.40
N LEU A 60 -1.33 11.50 -16.28
CA LEU A 60 -0.52 12.36 -17.12
C LEU A 60 -0.76 12.04 -18.58
N SER A 61 -0.41 12.96 -19.47
CA SER A 61 -0.63 12.78 -20.91
C SER A 61 0.17 11.60 -21.49
N TRP A 62 1.24 11.20 -20.83
CA TRP A 62 2.09 10.08 -21.30
C TRP A 62 1.97 8.83 -20.42
N GLY A 63 0.98 8.79 -19.53
CA GLY A 63 0.75 7.64 -18.66
C GLY A 63 0.42 8.04 -17.24
N ASP A 64 0.33 7.04 -16.38
CA ASP A 64 -0.01 7.21 -14.98
C ASP A 64 1.24 7.28 -14.11
N THR A 65 1.17 8.07 -13.05
CA THR A 65 2.25 8.18 -12.07
C THR A 65 1.65 8.01 -10.68
N TYR A 66 2.28 7.18 -9.86
CA TYR A 66 1.91 7.05 -8.46
C TYR A 66 2.71 8.03 -7.64
N VAL A 67 2.03 8.75 -6.77
CA VAL A 67 2.65 9.74 -5.89
C VAL A 67 2.55 9.24 -4.47
N ILE A 68 3.69 9.16 -3.79
CA ILE A 68 3.79 8.72 -2.41
C ILE A 68 4.25 9.91 -1.59
N GLU A 69 3.38 10.40 -0.71
CA GLU A 69 3.68 11.54 0.14
C GLU A 69 3.96 11.07 1.56
N TYR A 70 5.06 11.52 2.13
CA TYR A 70 5.46 11.18 3.50
C TYR A 70 6.27 12.32 4.09
N ASP A 71 6.16 12.52 5.40
CA ASP A 71 6.87 13.61 6.08
C ASP A 71 8.20 13.16 6.67
N ASN A 72 8.26 11.91 7.14
CA ASN A 72 9.45 11.40 7.80
C ASN A 72 10.32 10.63 6.80
N PRO A 73 11.57 11.06 6.54
CA PRO A 73 12.44 10.35 5.60
C PRO A 73 12.67 8.88 5.94
N SER A 74 12.55 8.50 7.21
CA SER A 74 12.69 7.10 7.62
C SER A 74 11.59 6.22 7.03
N ASN A 75 10.49 6.80 6.57
CA ASN A 75 9.35 6.07 6.01
C ASN A 75 9.47 5.86 4.50
N GLU A 76 10.52 6.38 3.85
CA GLU A 76 10.65 6.30 2.40
C GLU A 76 10.67 4.85 1.90
N ILE A 77 11.60 4.05 2.40
CA ILE A 77 11.72 2.66 1.97
C ILE A 77 10.51 1.83 2.42
N PRO A 78 10.06 1.92 3.68
CA PRO A 78 8.85 1.20 4.06
C PRO A 78 7.62 1.58 3.22
N ALA A 79 7.44 2.85 2.89
CA ALA A 79 6.32 3.29 2.06
C ALA A 79 6.40 2.67 0.66
N LEU A 80 7.59 2.68 0.06
CA LEU A 80 7.79 2.10 -1.26
C LEU A 80 7.50 0.60 -1.25
N LEU A 81 7.99 -0.12 -0.24
CA LEU A 81 7.74 -1.55 -0.13
C LEU A 81 6.26 -1.86 -0.01
N LEU A 82 5.53 -1.07 0.77
CA LEU A 82 4.09 -1.24 0.94
C LEU A 82 3.35 -1.00 -0.37
N VAL A 83 3.69 0.07 -1.09
CA VAL A 83 3.06 0.39 -2.37
C VAL A 83 3.30 -0.72 -3.39
N LEU A 84 4.52 -1.24 -3.47
CA LEU A 84 4.83 -2.33 -4.38
C LEU A 84 4.08 -3.60 -4.03
N ALA A 85 3.91 -3.89 -2.74
CA ALA A 85 3.15 -5.06 -2.30
C ALA A 85 1.66 -4.94 -2.64
N ILE A 86 1.09 -3.75 -2.46
CA ILE A 86 -0.32 -3.52 -2.83
C ILE A 86 -0.49 -3.60 -4.34
N ASP A 87 0.46 -3.09 -5.12
CA ASP A 87 0.42 -3.20 -6.57
C ASP A 87 0.42 -4.67 -7.00
N ALA A 88 1.29 -5.48 -6.41
CA ALA A 88 1.33 -6.90 -6.71
C ALA A 88 0.02 -7.58 -6.35
N ALA A 89 -0.58 -7.23 -5.22
CA ALA A 89 -1.86 -7.79 -4.80
C ALA A 89 -2.98 -7.41 -5.78
N ASN A 90 -3.01 -6.15 -6.23
CA ASN A 90 -4.00 -5.70 -7.21
C ASN A 90 -3.84 -6.42 -8.55
N CYS A 91 -2.61 -6.58 -9.02
CA CYS A 91 -2.34 -7.29 -10.27
C CYS A 91 -2.73 -8.76 -10.19
N SER A 92 -2.42 -9.41 -9.09
CA SER A 92 -2.78 -10.81 -8.88
C SER A 92 -4.29 -10.99 -8.88
N GLN A 93 -5.03 -10.05 -8.32
CA GLN A 93 -6.48 -10.10 -8.32
C GLN A 93 -7.05 -9.96 -9.73
N ASN A 94 -6.50 -9.05 -10.52
CA ASN A 94 -6.99 -8.79 -11.87
C ASN A 94 -6.74 -9.97 -12.82
N ASN A 95 -5.72 -10.77 -12.54
CA ASN A 95 -5.34 -11.93 -13.35
C ASN A 95 -5.93 -13.24 -12.83
N GLY A 96 -6.49 -13.21 -11.67
CA GLY A 96 -7.08 -14.38 -11.06
C GLY A 96 -8.59 -14.31 -11.00
#